data_6809b87db9cfe7332eb0b13d0a132f06
#
_entry.id   6809b87db9cfe7332eb0b13d0a132f06
#
_cell.length_a   1.000
_cell.length_b   1.000
_cell.length_c   1.000
_cell.angle_alpha   90.00
_cell.angle_beta   90.00
_cell.angle_gamma   90.00
#
_symmetry.space_group_name_H-M   'P 1'
#
loop_
_entity.id
_entity.type
_entity.pdbx_description
1 polymer ?
#
loop_
_entity_poly.entity_id
_entity_poly.type
_entity_poly.pdbx_seq_one_letter_code
_entity_poly.pdbx_strand_id
1 'polypeptide(L)'
;SKIEQQDQIVKISFENNEAYEFDYLIISDGVFSKSKNLLSKNKIQPKYDDTLAIRGIIPSSSNIADKKNISLFLGSNFHYVIYPVSPDGDLNFIAVMKYKLSEDEQKDFSLFKDDNFIKKILEKVPQLSMEFFDNINDLKIYPIFVSHDFFEFNNNNIHLVGDAFFAFSPSFAQGASQSIEGAYELFENIENNTKSNFFRNRVDKIKMVNNRSKFNQFAFHLSNPLTTFLRNIFLKRLVKNKKFLESYLGKIYR
;
A
#
# COMPACT_ATOMS: atom_id res chain seq x y z
N SER A 1 23.12 -2.84 -14.45
CA SER A 1 22.56 -1.51 -14.80
C SER A 1 23.21 -0.44 -13.93
N LYS A 2 23.35 0.79 -14.43
CA LYS A 2 23.96 1.94 -13.76
C LYS A 2 23.13 3.19 -14.08
N ILE A 3 23.02 4.09 -13.10
CA ILE A 3 22.41 5.41 -13.28
C ILE A 3 23.47 6.44 -12.90
N GLU A 4 23.76 7.34 -13.80
CA GLU A 4 24.74 8.42 -13.62
C GLU A 4 24.11 9.75 -13.98
N GLN A 5 24.46 10.79 -13.28
CA GLN A 5 24.12 12.16 -13.66
C GLN A 5 25.37 12.92 -14.06
N GLN A 6 25.31 13.55 -15.21
CA GLN A 6 26.33 14.46 -15.70
C GLN A 6 25.63 15.79 -16.03
N ASP A 7 25.91 16.82 -15.25
CA ASP A 7 25.23 18.13 -15.32
C ASP A 7 23.70 18.01 -15.22
N GLN A 8 22.97 18.31 -16.30
CA GLN A 8 21.50 18.25 -16.36
C GLN A 8 20.99 16.98 -17.08
N ILE A 9 21.87 16.07 -17.48
CA ILE A 9 21.53 14.87 -18.20
C ILE A 9 21.66 13.66 -17.30
N VAL A 10 20.68 12.75 -17.34
CA VAL A 10 20.70 11.47 -16.67
C VAL A 10 21.03 10.38 -17.69
N LYS A 11 22.12 9.67 -17.47
CA LYS A 11 22.55 8.53 -18.29
C LYS A 11 22.20 7.21 -17.60
N ILE A 12 21.53 6.35 -18.32
CA ILE A 12 21.16 5.01 -17.85
C ILE A 12 21.90 3.99 -18.73
N SER A 13 22.67 3.09 -18.09
CA SER A 13 23.32 1.97 -18.78
C SER A 13 22.65 0.67 -18.32
N PHE A 14 22.26 -0.16 -19.25
CA PHE A 14 21.61 -1.46 -19.04
C PHE A 14 22.61 -2.61 -19.12
N GLU A 15 22.22 -3.79 -18.64
CA GLU A 15 23.07 -4.99 -18.62
C GLU A 15 23.38 -5.53 -20.01
N ASN A 16 22.57 -5.21 -21.01
CA ASN A 16 22.78 -5.51 -22.43
C ASN A 16 23.75 -4.56 -23.14
N ASN A 17 24.47 -3.71 -22.40
CA ASN A 17 25.39 -2.66 -22.89
C ASN A 17 24.72 -1.50 -23.65
N GLU A 18 23.40 -1.42 -23.68
CA GLU A 18 22.73 -0.22 -24.17
C GLU A 18 22.81 0.90 -23.16
N ALA A 19 22.92 2.14 -23.63
CA ALA A 19 22.92 3.34 -22.80
C ALA A 19 22.06 4.42 -23.46
N TYR A 20 21.31 5.13 -22.63
CA TYR A 20 20.42 6.20 -23.04
C TYR A 20 20.62 7.43 -22.17
N GLU A 21 20.36 8.60 -22.72
CA GLU A 21 20.47 9.89 -22.05
C GLU A 21 19.11 10.57 -22.04
N PHE A 22 18.75 11.16 -20.89
CA PHE A 22 17.44 11.77 -20.66
C PHE A 22 17.59 13.06 -19.85
N ASP A 23 16.64 14.00 -20.03
CA ASP A 23 16.54 15.19 -19.17
C ASP A 23 16.06 14.82 -17.77
N TYR A 24 15.17 13.84 -17.66
CA TYR A 24 14.60 13.40 -16.38
C TYR A 24 14.51 11.88 -16.29
N LEU A 25 14.73 11.37 -15.07
CA LEU A 25 14.42 9.99 -14.71
C LEU A 25 13.40 9.98 -13.58
N ILE A 26 12.23 9.38 -13.86
CA ILE A 26 11.18 9.19 -12.87
C ILE A 26 11.11 7.70 -12.52
N ILE A 27 11.44 7.36 -11.29
CA ILE A 27 11.51 6.01 -10.78
C ILE A 27 10.18 5.65 -10.12
N SER A 28 9.49 4.64 -10.67
CA SER A 28 8.20 4.13 -10.21
C SER A 28 8.15 2.59 -10.13
N ASP A 29 9.30 1.95 -9.87
CA ASP A 29 9.50 0.49 -9.90
C ASP A 29 9.10 -0.21 -8.59
N GLY A 30 8.29 0.46 -7.75
CA GLY A 30 7.59 -0.14 -6.62
C GLY A 30 8.43 -0.27 -5.34
N VAL A 31 7.87 -0.97 -4.35
CA VAL A 31 8.45 -1.09 -3.01
C VAL A 31 9.82 -1.75 -3.01
N PHE A 32 10.07 -2.70 -3.91
CA PHE A 32 11.37 -3.38 -4.09
C PHE A 32 12.29 -2.69 -5.11
N SER A 33 12.15 -1.38 -5.28
CA SER A 33 12.87 -0.58 -6.26
C SER A 33 14.35 -0.97 -6.39
N LYS A 34 14.71 -1.51 -7.55
CA LYS A 34 16.10 -1.78 -7.90
C LYS A 34 16.81 -0.48 -8.27
N SER A 35 16.12 0.43 -8.96
CA SER A 35 16.66 1.71 -9.38
C SER A 35 17.06 2.58 -8.17
N LYS A 36 16.26 2.59 -7.10
CA LYS A 36 16.60 3.26 -5.85
C LYS A 36 17.91 2.72 -5.24
N ASN A 37 18.13 1.40 -5.32
CA ASN A 37 19.36 0.79 -4.84
C ASN A 37 20.58 1.12 -5.70
N LEU A 38 20.42 1.42 -7.01
CA LEU A 38 21.51 1.90 -7.85
C LEU A 38 21.96 3.33 -7.48
N LEU A 39 21.05 4.14 -6.93
CA LEU A 39 21.32 5.52 -6.50
C LEU A 39 21.87 5.60 -5.07
N SER A 40 21.63 4.58 -4.26
CA SER A 40 22.01 4.57 -2.86
C SER A 40 23.39 3.94 -2.65
N LYS A 41 24.19 4.52 -1.74
CA LYS A 41 25.42 3.88 -1.25
C LYS A 41 25.13 2.65 -0.38
N ASN A 42 23.97 2.60 0.25
CA ASN A 42 23.55 1.52 1.13
C ASN A 42 22.36 0.79 0.51
N LYS A 43 22.30 -0.54 0.70
CA LYS A 43 21.17 -1.33 0.24
C LYS A 43 19.89 -0.94 1.00
N ILE A 44 18.91 -0.41 0.28
CA ILE A 44 17.61 -0.05 0.83
C ILE A 44 16.68 -1.25 0.63
N GLN A 45 16.17 -1.79 1.73
CA GLN A 45 15.24 -2.92 1.72
C GLN A 45 13.92 -2.50 2.40
N PRO A 46 12.78 -2.84 1.81
CA PRO A 46 11.51 -2.72 2.51
C PRO A 46 11.44 -3.72 3.66
N LYS A 47 10.65 -3.38 4.68
CA LYS A 47 10.43 -4.24 5.84
C LYS A 47 9.10 -4.97 5.71
N TYR A 48 9.06 -6.24 6.03
CA TYR A 48 7.81 -6.97 6.20
C TYR A 48 7.01 -6.39 7.37
N ASP A 49 5.72 -6.09 7.15
CA ASP A 49 4.83 -5.39 8.11
C ASP A 49 4.10 -6.35 9.06
N ASP A 50 4.58 -7.59 9.20
CA ASP A 50 3.94 -8.67 9.95
C ASP A 50 2.45 -8.85 9.60
N THR A 51 2.09 -8.57 8.35
CA THR A 51 0.73 -8.70 7.83
C THR A 51 0.69 -9.32 6.44
N LEU A 52 -0.39 -10.07 6.18
CA LEU A 52 -0.75 -10.57 4.86
C LEU A 52 -2.00 -9.86 4.36
N ALA A 53 -2.05 -9.57 3.08
CA ALA A 53 -3.27 -9.20 2.36
C ALA A 53 -3.80 -10.40 1.59
N ILE A 54 -5.08 -10.69 1.76
CA ILE A 54 -5.82 -11.72 1.02
C ILE A 54 -6.80 -10.97 0.12
N ARG A 55 -6.77 -11.21 -1.17
CA ARG A 55 -7.59 -10.51 -2.16
C ARG A 55 -8.29 -11.50 -3.08
N GLY A 56 -9.49 -11.13 -3.53
CA GLY A 56 -10.22 -11.89 -4.53
C GLY A 56 -11.50 -11.19 -4.94
N ILE A 57 -12.25 -11.82 -5.81
CA ILE A 57 -13.52 -11.32 -6.35
C ILE A 57 -14.66 -12.21 -5.86
N ILE A 58 -15.66 -11.60 -5.22
CA ILE A 58 -16.90 -12.24 -4.85
C ILE A 58 -17.87 -12.04 -6.02
N PRO A 59 -18.37 -13.14 -6.64
CA PRO A 59 -19.29 -13.05 -7.76
C PRO A 59 -20.60 -12.36 -7.41
N SER A 60 -21.21 -11.71 -8.37
CA SER A 60 -22.50 -10.99 -8.23
C SER A 60 -23.67 -11.89 -7.81
N SER A 61 -23.58 -13.21 -8.04
CA SER A 61 -24.54 -14.20 -7.57
C SER A 61 -24.55 -14.37 -6.05
N SER A 62 -23.52 -13.91 -5.35
CA SER A 62 -23.39 -14.03 -3.89
C SER A 62 -24.21 -12.96 -3.16
N ASN A 63 -24.80 -13.33 -2.01
CA ASN A 63 -25.53 -12.42 -1.11
C ASN A 63 -24.70 -12.02 0.13
N ILE A 64 -23.38 -12.01 0.01
CA ILE A 64 -22.46 -11.86 1.15
C ILE A 64 -22.40 -10.43 1.70
N ALA A 65 -22.60 -9.40 0.87
CA ALA A 65 -22.48 -7.99 1.29
C ALA A 65 -23.37 -7.05 0.50
N ASP A 66 -23.49 -5.81 1.00
CA ASP A 66 -24.16 -4.72 0.31
C ASP A 66 -23.42 -4.38 -0.99
N LYS A 67 -24.15 -4.49 -2.11
CA LYS A 67 -23.61 -4.25 -3.46
C LYS A 67 -23.51 -2.76 -3.83
N LYS A 68 -23.90 -1.85 -2.94
CA LYS A 68 -23.89 -0.41 -3.21
C LYS A 68 -22.88 0.36 -2.38
N ASN A 69 -22.43 -0.20 -1.29
CA ASN A 69 -21.58 0.49 -0.33
C ASN A 69 -20.25 -0.23 -0.09
N ILE A 70 -19.28 0.51 0.42
CA ILE A 70 -18.05 -0.07 0.98
C ILE A 70 -18.38 -0.58 2.38
N SER A 71 -18.18 -1.87 2.61
CA SER A 71 -18.40 -2.53 3.90
C SER A 71 -17.06 -2.85 4.55
N LEU A 72 -16.81 -2.31 5.75
CA LEU A 72 -15.61 -2.58 6.55
C LEU A 72 -15.97 -3.46 7.74
N PHE A 73 -15.31 -4.59 7.86
CA PHE A 73 -15.47 -5.55 8.94
C PHE A 73 -14.20 -5.60 9.79
N LEU A 74 -14.36 -5.46 11.10
CA LEU A 74 -13.25 -5.38 12.04
C LEU A 74 -13.25 -6.59 12.99
N GLY A 75 -12.16 -7.31 13.00
CA GLY A 75 -11.94 -8.48 13.87
C GLY A 75 -10.74 -8.30 14.81
N SER A 76 -10.36 -9.39 15.48
CA SER A 76 -9.16 -9.45 16.31
C SER A 76 -7.94 -9.73 15.42
N ASN A 77 -6.96 -8.80 15.39
CA ASN A 77 -5.77 -8.88 14.53
C ASN A 77 -6.05 -9.02 13.03
N PHE A 78 -7.23 -8.58 12.61
CA PHE A 78 -7.76 -8.81 11.29
C PHE A 78 -8.83 -7.78 10.94
N HIS A 79 -8.88 -7.36 9.68
CA HIS A 79 -10.01 -6.65 9.11
C HIS A 79 -10.18 -7.03 7.65
N TYR A 80 -11.38 -6.85 7.12
CA TYR A 80 -11.60 -6.97 5.67
C TYR A 80 -12.59 -5.93 5.16
N VAL A 81 -12.46 -5.63 3.89
CA VAL A 81 -13.28 -4.65 3.18
C VAL A 81 -13.88 -5.33 1.95
N ILE A 82 -15.17 -5.10 1.75
CA ILE A 82 -15.89 -5.54 0.55
C ILE A 82 -16.50 -4.31 -0.11
N TYR A 83 -16.35 -4.17 -1.42
CA TYR A 83 -16.91 -3.07 -2.19
C TYR A 83 -17.16 -3.45 -3.64
N PRO A 84 -18.15 -2.82 -4.34
CA PRO A 84 -18.47 -3.10 -5.73
C PRO A 84 -17.33 -2.68 -6.66
N VAL A 85 -17.05 -3.51 -7.68
CA VAL A 85 -15.98 -3.25 -8.68
C VAL A 85 -16.46 -3.36 -10.12
N SER A 86 -17.64 -3.93 -10.36
CA SER A 86 -18.21 -4.03 -11.70
C SER A 86 -19.67 -3.55 -11.74
N PRO A 87 -20.16 -3.09 -12.91
CA PRO A 87 -21.59 -2.80 -13.12
C PRO A 87 -22.47 -4.03 -12.91
N ASP A 88 -21.93 -5.23 -13.16
CA ASP A 88 -22.64 -6.50 -13.03
C ASP A 88 -22.81 -6.95 -11.56
N GLY A 89 -22.22 -6.20 -10.63
CA GLY A 89 -22.39 -6.40 -9.20
C GLY A 89 -21.35 -7.30 -8.54
N ASP A 90 -20.24 -7.60 -9.21
CA ASP A 90 -19.11 -8.26 -8.57
C ASP A 90 -18.49 -7.36 -7.51
N LEU A 91 -18.01 -7.99 -6.43
CA LEU A 91 -17.44 -7.29 -5.29
C LEU A 91 -15.97 -7.64 -5.14
N ASN A 92 -15.15 -6.65 -4.87
CA ASN A 92 -13.78 -6.88 -4.45
C ASN A 92 -13.75 -7.23 -2.95
N PHE A 93 -13.01 -8.26 -2.61
CA PHE A 93 -12.70 -8.65 -1.24
C PHE A 93 -11.22 -8.39 -0.97
N ILE A 94 -10.93 -7.65 0.09
CA ILE A 94 -9.58 -7.46 0.61
C ILE A 94 -9.61 -7.69 2.11
N ALA A 95 -8.82 -8.65 2.60
CA ALA A 95 -8.57 -8.83 4.02
C ALA A 95 -7.11 -8.53 4.35
N VAL A 96 -6.87 -7.94 5.51
CA VAL A 96 -5.52 -7.73 6.07
C VAL A 96 -5.50 -8.39 7.44
N MET A 97 -4.58 -9.33 7.63
CA MET A 97 -4.42 -10.05 8.88
C MET A 97 -2.98 -10.01 9.39
N LYS A 98 -2.82 -9.96 10.71
CA LYS A 98 -1.50 -10.14 11.32
C LYS A 98 -1.04 -11.58 11.12
N TYR A 99 0.12 -11.73 10.52
CA TYR A 99 0.73 -13.03 10.29
C TYR A 99 2.26 -12.88 10.30
N LYS A 100 2.93 -13.63 11.14
CA LYS A 100 4.37 -13.58 11.26
C LYS A 100 5.00 -14.63 10.34
N LEU A 101 5.73 -14.17 9.34
CA LEU A 101 6.56 -15.00 8.46
C LEU A 101 7.97 -15.13 9.03
N SER A 102 8.58 -16.28 8.87
CA SER A 102 10.02 -16.43 9.09
C SER A 102 10.81 -15.64 8.05
N GLU A 103 12.11 -15.42 8.29
CA GLU A 103 12.95 -14.70 7.32
C GLU A 103 13.05 -15.41 5.97
N ASP A 104 13.00 -16.74 5.95
CA ASP A 104 13.03 -17.53 4.72
C ASP A 104 11.70 -17.44 3.97
N GLU A 105 10.55 -17.52 4.68
CA GLU A 105 9.24 -17.33 4.08
C GLU A 105 9.05 -15.92 3.49
N GLN A 106 9.68 -14.89 4.09
CA GLN A 106 9.64 -13.52 3.55
C GLN A 106 10.39 -13.38 2.22
N LYS A 107 11.36 -14.22 1.95
CA LYS A 107 12.18 -14.21 0.73
C LYS A 107 11.63 -15.10 -0.38
N ASP A 108 10.82 -16.09 -0.02
CA ASP A 108 10.27 -17.07 -0.95
C ASP A 108 8.85 -16.70 -1.39
N PHE A 109 8.75 -15.89 -2.43
CA PHE A 109 7.47 -15.52 -3.00
C PHE A 109 6.72 -16.67 -3.70
N SER A 110 7.38 -17.81 -3.94
CA SER A 110 6.72 -18.98 -4.53
C SER A 110 5.74 -19.63 -3.57
N LEU A 111 5.93 -19.51 -2.26
CA LEU A 111 5.02 -19.99 -1.22
C LEU A 111 3.60 -19.43 -1.39
N PHE A 112 3.48 -18.17 -1.84
CA PHE A 112 2.17 -17.53 -2.05
C PHE A 112 1.46 -17.97 -3.33
N LYS A 113 2.00 -18.99 -4.02
CA LYS A 113 1.39 -19.72 -5.14
C LYS A 113 1.18 -21.21 -4.82
N ASP A 114 1.65 -21.68 -3.66
CA ASP A 114 1.48 -23.04 -3.20
C ASP A 114 0.12 -23.22 -2.50
N ASP A 115 -0.72 -24.11 -3.02
CA ASP A 115 -2.09 -24.30 -2.53
C ASP A 115 -2.14 -24.75 -1.06
N ASN A 116 -1.18 -25.55 -0.60
CA ASN A 116 -1.13 -26.02 0.78
C ASN A 116 -0.77 -24.86 1.73
N PHE A 117 0.16 -24.02 1.33
CA PHE A 117 0.54 -22.83 2.10
C PHE A 117 -0.60 -21.82 2.16
N ILE A 118 -1.28 -21.58 1.03
CA ILE A 118 -2.47 -20.74 0.94
C ILE A 118 -3.56 -21.25 1.88
N LYS A 119 -3.90 -22.55 1.79
CA LYS A 119 -4.91 -23.18 2.64
C LYS A 119 -4.57 -23.03 4.13
N LYS A 120 -3.33 -23.29 4.53
CA LYS A 120 -2.83 -23.11 5.90
C LYS A 120 -3.02 -21.67 6.41
N ILE A 121 -2.89 -20.66 5.54
CA ILE A 121 -3.13 -19.26 5.88
C ILE A 121 -4.62 -19.00 6.04
N LEU A 122 -5.45 -19.46 5.07
CA LEU A 122 -6.90 -19.23 5.08
C LEU A 122 -7.59 -19.86 6.29
N GLU A 123 -7.15 -21.03 6.73
CA GLU A 123 -7.65 -21.71 7.95
C GLU A 123 -7.39 -20.89 9.23
N LYS A 124 -6.42 -19.96 9.20
CA LYS A 124 -6.10 -19.07 10.33
C LYS A 124 -6.82 -17.73 10.28
N VAL A 125 -7.57 -17.45 9.22
CA VAL A 125 -8.32 -16.19 9.13
C VAL A 125 -9.48 -16.20 10.13
N PRO A 126 -9.51 -15.29 11.10
CA PRO A 126 -10.57 -15.30 12.10
C PRO A 126 -11.94 -15.01 11.48
N GLN A 127 -12.98 -15.67 11.96
CA GLN A 127 -14.40 -15.37 11.63
C GLN A 127 -14.81 -15.63 10.16
N LEU A 128 -13.92 -16.16 9.31
CA LEU A 128 -14.25 -16.58 7.95
C LEU A 128 -14.03 -18.09 7.82
N SER A 129 -15.00 -18.79 7.22
CA SER A 129 -14.91 -20.23 6.97
C SER A 129 -14.19 -20.52 5.66
N MET A 130 -13.71 -21.73 5.47
CA MET A 130 -13.18 -22.19 4.17
C MET A 130 -14.25 -22.10 3.09
N GLU A 131 -15.51 -22.45 3.39
CA GLU A 131 -16.64 -22.32 2.49
C GLU A 131 -16.82 -20.89 1.96
N PHE A 132 -16.52 -19.87 2.78
CA PHE A 132 -16.51 -18.47 2.34
C PHE A 132 -15.45 -18.25 1.24
N PHE A 133 -14.25 -18.79 1.43
CA PHE A 133 -13.16 -18.64 0.47
C PHE A 133 -13.37 -19.43 -0.81
N ASP A 134 -14.06 -20.58 -0.75
CA ASP A 134 -14.41 -21.40 -1.92
C ASP A 134 -15.34 -20.64 -2.91
N ASN A 135 -16.04 -19.60 -2.42
CA ASN A 135 -16.89 -18.74 -3.22
C ASN A 135 -16.17 -17.47 -3.74
N ILE A 136 -14.85 -17.37 -3.58
CA ILE A 136 -14.06 -16.21 -4.03
C ILE A 136 -13.24 -16.60 -5.25
N ASN A 137 -13.43 -15.88 -6.35
CA ASN A 137 -12.64 -16.04 -7.56
C ASN A 137 -11.30 -15.29 -7.44
N ASP A 138 -10.27 -15.75 -8.17
CA ASP A 138 -8.94 -15.14 -8.24
C ASP A 138 -8.32 -14.83 -6.87
N LEU A 139 -8.55 -15.71 -5.89
CA LEU A 139 -8.02 -15.54 -4.54
C LEU A 139 -6.49 -15.59 -4.56
N LYS A 140 -5.88 -14.55 -4.00
CA LYS A 140 -4.42 -14.39 -3.91
C LYS A 140 -4.03 -13.85 -2.55
N ILE A 141 -2.85 -14.26 -2.09
CA ILE A 141 -2.26 -13.80 -0.83
C ILE A 141 -0.95 -13.08 -1.13
N TYR A 142 -0.74 -11.95 -0.46
CA TYR A 142 0.45 -11.13 -0.62
C TYR A 142 1.03 -10.76 0.75
N PRO A 143 2.33 -10.95 0.97
CA PRO A 143 3.00 -10.36 2.11
C PRO A 143 3.10 -8.84 1.92
N ILE A 144 2.79 -8.09 3.00
CA ILE A 144 2.85 -6.63 2.96
C ILE A 144 4.25 -6.17 3.36
N PHE A 145 4.90 -5.46 2.44
CA PHE A 145 6.17 -4.80 2.69
C PHE A 145 5.99 -3.28 2.68
N VAL A 146 6.65 -2.60 3.61
CA VAL A 146 6.58 -1.14 3.78
C VAL A 146 7.98 -0.53 3.80
N SER A 147 8.06 0.74 3.44
CA SER A 147 9.31 1.50 3.58
C SER A 147 9.59 1.78 5.05
N HIS A 148 10.86 1.68 5.45
CA HIS A 148 11.31 2.04 6.79
C HIS A 148 11.57 3.54 6.87
N ASP A 149 12.40 4.05 5.96
CA ASP A 149 12.84 5.44 5.91
C ASP A 149 12.59 6.06 4.54
N PHE A 150 12.57 7.38 4.50
CA PHE A 150 12.61 8.12 3.24
C PHE A 150 14.03 8.08 2.68
N PHE A 151 14.13 7.80 1.40
CA PHE A 151 15.39 7.91 0.68
C PHE A 151 15.47 9.31 0.06
N GLU A 152 16.27 10.15 0.67
CA GLU A 152 16.59 11.47 0.13
C GLU A 152 17.74 11.35 -0.87
N PHE A 153 17.44 11.72 -2.10
CA PHE A 153 18.42 11.81 -3.15
C PHE A 153 18.43 13.25 -3.67
N ASN A 154 19.51 13.95 -3.38
CA ASN A 154 19.63 15.38 -3.75
C ASN A 154 19.98 15.49 -5.24
N ASN A 155 18.96 15.43 -6.08
CA ASN A 155 19.10 15.52 -7.52
C ASN A 155 17.87 16.21 -8.12
N ASN A 156 18.11 17.15 -9.03
CA ASN A 156 17.05 17.91 -9.68
C ASN A 156 16.40 17.20 -10.85
N ASN A 157 16.98 16.13 -11.34
CA ASN A 157 16.56 15.46 -12.57
C ASN A 157 16.20 13.96 -12.35
N ILE A 158 16.38 13.45 -11.12
CA ILE A 158 15.99 12.08 -10.75
C ILE A 158 15.00 12.15 -9.60
N HIS A 159 13.81 11.59 -9.82
CA HIS A 159 12.71 11.63 -8.85
C HIS A 159 12.12 10.24 -8.63
N LEU A 160 11.65 9.99 -7.40
CA LEU A 160 10.88 8.77 -7.09
C LEU A 160 9.41 9.13 -6.91
N VAL A 161 8.51 8.25 -7.35
CA VAL A 161 7.06 8.37 -7.15
C VAL A 161 6.45 7.04 -6.72
N GLY A 162 5.25 7.08 -6.16
CA GLY A 162 4.53 5.91 -5.70
C GLY A 162 5.26 5.12 -4.61
N ASP A 163 5.17 3.80 -4.66
CA ASP A 163 5.79 2.92 -3.67
C ASP A 163 7.33 2.92 -3.74
N ALA A 164 7.91 3.32 -4.88
CA ALA A 164 9.35 3.57 -4.97
C ALA A 164 9.76 4.77 -4.11
N PHE A 165 8.93 5.80 -3.99
CA PHE A 165 9.15 6.91 -3.07
C PHE A 165 8.95 6.46 -1.62
N PHE A 166 7.77 5.92 -1.29
CA PHE A 166 7.46 5.40 0.04
C PHE A 166 6.23 4.49 0.03
N ALA A 167 6.43 3.21 0.34
CA ALA A 167 5.35 2.25 0.54
C ALA A 167 4.90 2.24 2.00
N PHE A 168 3.60 2.28 2.25
CA PHE A 168 3.00 2.22 3.58
C PHE A 168 1.89 1.17 3.65
N SER A 169 1.50 0.77 4.87
CA SER A 169 0.45 -0.23 5.10
C SER A 169 -0.86 0.14 4.41
N PRO A 170 -1.61 -0.83 3.83
CA PRO A 170 -2.83 -0.58 3.07
C PRO A 170 -4.05 -0.17 3.92
N SER A 171 -3.93 -0.14 5.26
CA SER A 171 -5.05 0.09 6.19
C SER A 171 -5.75 1.45 6.08
N PHE A 172 -5.31 2.31 5.16
CA PHE A 172 -5.93 3.58 4.84
C PHE A 172 -6.35 3.70 3.36
N ALA A 173 -6.13 2.65 2.56
CA ALA A 173 -6.47 2.58 1.14
C ALA A 173 -5.94 3.77 0.29
N GLN A 174 -4.77 4.33 0.62
CA GLN A 174 -4.21 5.53 -0.01
C GLN A 174 -3.09 5.27 -1.01
N GLY A 175 -2.62 4.03 -1.20
CA GLY A 175 -1.47 3.73 -2.05
C GLY A 175 -1.60 4.30 -3.46
N ALA A 176 -2.65 3.92 -4.18
CA ALA A 176 -2.89 4.39 -5.55
C ALA A 176 -3.13 5.91 -5.62
N SER A 177 -3.97 6.45 -4.72
CA SER A 177 -4.26 7.90 -4.68
C SER A 177 -2.99 8.72 -4.45
N GLN A 178 -2.13 8.30 -3.53
CA GLN A 178 -0.88 8.98 -3.24
C GLN A 178 0.15 8.85 -4.37
N SER A 179 0.12 7.75 -5.12
CA SER A 179 0.96 7.59 -6.31
C SER A 179 0.54 8.56 -7.43
N ILE A 180 -0.76 8.67 -7.71
CA ILE A 180 -1.32 9.58 -8.72
C ILE A 180 -1.06 11.04 -8.31
N GLU A 181 -1.39 11.40 -7.08
CA GLU A 181 -1.16 12.75 -6.54
C GLU A 181 0.32 13.15 -6.59
N GLY A 182 1.22 12.22 -6.22
CA GLY A 182 2.66 12.46 -6.27
C GLY A 182 3.20 12.63 -7.69
N ALA A 183 2.68 11.89 -8.65
CA ALA A 183 3.05 12.05 -10.06
C ALA A 183 2.59 13.42 -10.61
N TYR A 184 1.37 13.84 -10.27
CA TYR A 184 0.83 15.13 -10.67
C TYR A 184 1.60 16.29 -10.01
N GLU A 185 1.88 16.21 -8.70
CA GLU A 185 2.69 17.20 -7.98
C GLU A 185 4.11 17.32 -8.57
N LEU A 186 4.74 16.19 -8.94
CA LEU A 186 6.03 16.22 -9.61
C LEU A 186 5.95 16.92 -10.96
N PHE A 187 4.94 16.62 -11.77
CA PHE A 187 4.71 17.28 -13.04
C PHE A 187 4.60 18.80 -12.89
N GLU A 188 3.76 19.30 -11.96
CA GLU A 188 3.63 20.73 -11.67
C GLU A 188 4.96 21.36 -11.22
N ASN A 189 5.74 20.66 -10.39
CA ASN A 189 7.04 21.15 -9.93
C ASN A 189 8.08 21.23 -11.07
N ILE A 190 8.02 20.32 -12.06
CA ILE A 190 8.88 20.37 -13.25
C ILE A 190 8.49 21.56 -14.11
N GLU A 191 7.20 21.72 -14.44
CA GLU A 191 6.69 22.81 -15.27
C GLU A 191 7.00 24.20 -14.67
N ASN A 192 6.87 24.34 -13.35
CA ASN A 192 7.08 25.60 -12.65
C ASN A 192 8.53 25.84 -12.19
N ASN A 193 9.49 24.98 -12.54
CA ASN A 193 10.88 25.03 -12.07
C ASN A 193 11.05 25.05 -10.54
N THR A 194 10.16 24.39 -9.80
CA THR A 194 10.17 24.29 -8.33
C THR A 194 10.56 22.91 -7.82
N LYS A 195 11.27 22.13 -8.65
CA LYS A 195 11.64 20.72 -8.39
C LYS A 195 12.30 20.47 -7.04
N SER A 196 13.09 21.39 -6.56
CA SER A 196 13.74 21.32 -5.24
C SER A 196 12.77 21.22 -4.06
N ASN A 197 11.52 21.63 -4.24
CA ASN A 197 10.49 21.59 -3.20
C ASN A 197 9.73 20.27 -3.17
N PHE A 198 9.70 19.53 -4.29
CA PHE A 198 8.91 18.31 -4.44
C PHE A 198 9.18 17.31 -3.32
N PHE A 199 10.44 16.94 -3.09
CA PHE A 199 10.79 15.94 -2.08
C PHE A 199 10.28 16.33 -0.69
N ARG A 200 10.55 17.56 -0.25
CA ARG A 200 10.16 18.06 1.08
C ARG A 200 8.64 18.06 1.27
N ASN A 201 7.91 18.63 0.31
CA ASN A 201 6.46 18.72 0.36
C ASN A 201 5.85 17.29 0.38
N ARG A 202 6.37 16.41 -0.46
CA ARG A 202 5.90 15.03 -0.55
C ARG A 202 6.17 14.23 0.71
N VAL A 203 7.34 14.39 1.34
CA VAL A 203 7.69 13.75 2.62
C VAL A 203 6.66 14.11 3.70
N ASP A 204 6.32 15.38 3.85
CA ASP A 204 5.37 15.82 4.89
C ASP A 204 3.97 15.24 4.65
N LYS A 205 3.52 15.23 3.41
CA LYS A 205 2.25 14.60 3.02
C LYS A 205 2.24 13.11 3.32
N ILE A 206 3.26 12.38 2.90
CA ILE A 206 3.37 10.93 3.08
C ILE A 206 3.53 10.57 4.56
N LYS A 207 4.26 11.33 5.36
CA LYS A 207 4.32 11.14 6.83
C LYS A 207 2.93 11.21 7.45
N MET A 208 2.12 12.19 7.07
CA MET A 208 0.74 12.31 7.56
C MET A 208 -0.11 11.09 7.17
N VAL A 209 -0.05 10.66 5.91
CA VAL A 209 -0.79 9.48 5.41
C VAL A 209 -0.33 8.20 6.12
N ASN A 210 1.00 7.99 6.25
CA ASN A 210 1.58 6.83 6.92
C ASN A 210 1.17 6.76 8.40
N ASN A 211 1.19 7.88 9.12
CA ASN A 211 0.75 7.92 10.52
C ASN A 211 -0.72 7.55 10.66
N ARG A 212 -1.59 7.99 9.75
CA ARG A 212 -3.01 7.60 9.73
C ARG A 212 -3.20 6.13 9.38
N SER A 213 -2.42 5.62 8.42
CA SER A 213 -2.45 4.20 8.06
C SER A 213 -2.04 3.31 9.24
N LYS A 214 -0.95 3.66 9.94
CA LYS A 214 -0.51 2.95 11.16
C LYS A 214 -1.56 3.01 12.27
N PHE A 215 -2.16 4.18 12.48
CA PHE A 215 -3.23 4.33 13.47
C PHE A 215 -4.46 3.49 13.13
N ASN A 216 -4.89 3.49 11.87
CA ASN A 216 -6.00 2.65 11.42
C ASN A 216 -5.67 1.16 11.60
N GLN A 217 -4.49 0.72 11.19
CA GLN A 217 -4.06 -0.67 11.37
C GLN A 217 -4.09 -1.09 12.84
N PHE A 218 -3.55 -0.24 13.72
CA PHE A 218 -3.62 -0.48 15.16
C PHE A 218 -5.08 -0.58 15.64
N ALA A 219 -5.92 0.40 15.31
CA ALA A 219 -7.31 0.45 15.76
C ALA A 219 -8.15 -0.72 15.20
N PHE A 220 -7.93 -1.08 13.92
CA PHE A 220 -8.68 -2.17 13.28
C PHE A 220 -8.29 -3.54 13.83
N HIS A 221 -7.05 -3.71 14.30
CA HIS A 221 -6.52 -4.98 14.78
C HIS A 221 -6.53 -5.12 16.31
N LEU A 222 -7.28 -4.28 17.04
CA LEU A 222 -7.46 -4.45 18.48
C LEU A 222 -8.10 -5.81 18.78
N SER A 223 -7.52 -6.54 19.73
CA SER A 223 -7.94 -7.91 20.10
C SER A 223 -8.47 -8.05 21.52
N ASN A 224 -8.13 -7.13 22.42
CA ASN A 224 -8.64 -7.13 23.78
C ASN A 224 -10.13 -6.74 23.80
N PRO A 225 -11.03 -7.49 24.49
CA PRO A 225 -12.48 -7.24 24.47
C PRO A 225 -12.86 -5.82 24.90
N LEU A 226 -12.21 -5.27 25.93
CA LEU A 226 -12.51 -3.93 26.45
C LEU A 226 -12.13 -2.84 25.42
N THR A 227 -10.92 -2.92 24.86
CA THR A 227 -10.46 -1.95 23.85
C THR A 227 -11.26 -2.05 22.56
N THR A 228 -11.68 -3.27 22.18
CA THR A 228 -12.55 -3.51 21.02
C THR A 228 -13.94 -2.90 21.24
N PHE A 229 -14.52 -3.05 22.42
CA PHE A 229 -15.79 -2.44 22.81
C PHE A 229 -15.70 -0.90 22.72
N LEU A 230 -14.67 -0.30 23.32
CA LEU A 230 -14.46 1.14 23.27
C LEU A 230 -14.26 1.62 21.81
N ARG A 231 -13.42 0.95 21.01
CA ARG A 231 -13.25 1.23 19.58
C ARG A 231 -14.60 1.28 18.86
N ASN A 232 -15.45 0.28 19.06
CA ASN A 232 -16.73 0.19 18.37
C ASN A 232 -17.67 1.35 18.73
N ILE A 233 -17.70 1.79 20.00
CA ILE A 233 -18.45 2.97 20.43
C ILE A 233 -17.91 4.24 19.77
N PHE A 234 -16.58 4.43 19.79
CA PHE A 234 -15.94 5.60 19.17
C PHE A 234 -16.21 5.65 17.68
N LEU A 235 -16.01 4.55 16.95
CA LEU A 235 -16.24 4.50 15.51
C LEU A 235 -17.69 4.81 15.15
N LYS A 236 -18.68 4.26 15.86
CA LYS A 236 -20.10 4.57 15.65
C LYS A 236 -20.43 6.07 15.78
N ARG A 237 -19.69 6.80 16.62
CA ARG A 237 -19.85 8.25 16.78
C ARG A 237 -19.06 9.04 15.75
N LEU A 238 -17.80 8.64 15.48
CA LEU A 238 -16.91 9.34 14.56
C LEU A 238 -17.40 9.31 13.12
N VAL A 239 -17.92 8.18 12.63
CA VAL A 239 -18.43 8.07 11.27
C VAL A 239 -19.68 8.92 11.01
N LYS A 240 -20.35 9.38 12.06
CA LYS A 240 -21.50 10.31 11.96
C LYS A 240 -21.08 11.78 12.08
N ASN A 241 -19.85 12.06 12.48
CA ASN A 241 -19.36 13.42 12.70
C ASN A 241 -18.71 13.96 11.41
N LYS A 242 -19.44 14.79 10.66
CA LYS A 242 -18.98 15.40 9.40
C LYS A 242 -17.67 16.19 9.58
N LYS A 243 -17.55 16.99 10.66
CA LYS A 243 -16.33 17.79 10.93
C LYS A 243 -15.10 16.88 11.15
N PHE A 244 -15.27 15.76 11.84
CA PHE A 244 -14.22 14.77 11.99
C PHE A 244 -13.83 14.17 10.65
N LEU A 245 -14.79 13.72 9.84
CA LEU A 245 -14.52 13.15 8.52
C LEU A 245 -13.83 14.14 7.60
N GLU A 246 -14.28 15.38 7.54
CA GLU A 246 -13.64 16.46 6.78
C GLU A 246 -12.21 16.75 7.24
N SER A 247 -11.94 16.75 8.54
CA SER A 247 -10.60 16.97 9.06
C SER A 247 -9.69 15.76 8.91
N TYR A 248 -10.22 14.55 9.03
CA TYR A 248 -9.46 13.31 8.99
C TYR A 248 -9.20 12.84 7.55
N LEU A 249 -10.22 12.87 6.70
CA LEU A 249 -10.12 12.49 5.29
C LEU A 249 -9.78 13.69 4.40
N GLY A 250 -10.44 14.82 4.57
CA GLY A 250 -10.29 15.99 3.70
C GLY A 250 -8.90 16.62 3.69
N LYS A 251 -8.14 16.54 4.79
CA LYS A 251 -6.74 17.01 4.82
C LYS A 251 -5.79 16.20 3.94
N ILE A 252 -6.21 15.03 3.45
CA ILE A 252 -5.39 14.22 2.55
C ILE A 252 -5.44 14.77 1.13
N TYR A 253 -6.56 15.38 0.76
CA TYR A 253 -6.84 15.89 -0.59
C TYR A 253 -6.68 17.42 -0.70
N ARG A 254 -6.12 18.04 0.31
CA ARG A 254 -5.72 19.45 0.35
C ARG A 254 -4.21 19.53 0.49
#